data_6ecc9e0f0b2fbdda9318965f3714eef6
#
_entry.id   6ecc9e0f0b2fbdda9318965f3714eef6
#
_cell.length_a   1.000
_cell.length_b   1.000
_cell.length_c   1.000
_cell.angle_alpha   90.00
_cell.angle_beta   90.00
_cell.angle_gamma   90.00
#
_symmetry.space_group_name_H-M   'P 1'
#
loop_
_entity.id
_entity.type
_entity.pdbx_description
1 polymer ?
#
loop_
_entity_poly.entity_id
_entity_poly.type
_entity_poly.pdbx_seq_one_letter_code
_entity_poly.pdbx_strand_id
1 'polypeptide(L)'
;MHSGSADNHEITVLVTGIGGFLGGHIARQLLAKGYSVRGSVRRMSGCDRIAKQICAAPTDSHSLSFVEADLSSDMGWDAAVTGCSYVIHTASPFPAGLPKDENELIQPARDGALRVLSAAHRAGVTRVVLTSSIAATNHGNGKAPYTEENWTDPTSKRATPYYKSKTLAERASWTFAAETGLDLAVINPGIIFGPLLGPDYGTSIALVQQMMSGKLKRIPRFGIAVVDVRDVADAHIRAMTHPDASGQRFIAAGQFLWMRDMAAVLAQSFPSFAPALPSGEVPNWMIKAMAPFSARSRMIVHELDIDLSVSAAKAKRMLDWQPRSAEEAIRATAQSLIDHDLVASS
;
A
#
# COMPACT_ATOMS: atom_id res chain seq x y z
N MET A 1 -13.20 15.19 -31.90
CA MET A 1 -11.94 15.91 -31.80
C MET A 1 -10.97 14.99 -31.12
N HIS A 2 -9.99 14.45 -31.85
CA HIS A 2 -8.97 13.56 -31.30
C HIS A 2 -8.04 14.41 -30.44
N SER A 3 -8.08 14.26 -29.12
CA SER A 3 -7.04 14.75 -28.24
C SER A 3 -5.80 13.89 -28.51
N GLY A 4 -4.77 14.49 -29.09
CA GLY A 4 -3.49 13.83 -29.31
C GLY A 4 -2.98 13.24 -27.99
N SER A 5 -2.67 11.95 -27.98
CA SER A 5 -1.88 11.34 -26.91
C SER A 5 -0.52 12.05 -26.94
N ALA A 6 -0.27 12.92 -25.99
CA ALA A 6 1.09 13.40 -25.73
C ALA A 6 1.97 12.15 -25.59
N ASP A 7 3.13 12.17 -26.23
CA ASP A 7 4.06 11.05 -26.21
C ASP A 7 4.62 10.93 -24.78
N ASN A 8 4.05 10.06 -23.96
CA ASN A 8 4.43 9.89 -22.56
C ASN A 8 5.87 9.37 -22.38
N HIS A 9 6.53 8.93 -23.47
CA HIS A 9 7.91 8.41 -23.43
C HIS A 9 8.94 9.44 -22.97
N GLU A 10 8.66 10.74 -23.15
CA GLU A 10 9.53 11.82 -22.65
C GLU A 10 9.33 12.09 -21.16
N ILE A 11 8.25 11.59 -20.56
CA ILE A 11 7.92 11.82 -19.15
C ILE A 11 8.51 10.71 -18.30
N THR A 12 9.49 11.05 -17.47
CA THR A 12 10.08 10.10 -16.51
C THR A 12 9.39 10.22 -15.15
N VAL A 13 8.98 9.06 -14.61
CA VAL A 13 8.36 8.92 -13.28
C VAL A 13 9.29 8.13 -12.37
N LEU A 14 9.71 8.73 -11.26
CA LEU A 14 10.39 7.98 -10.20
C LEU A 14 9.37 7.19 -9.39
N VAL A 15 9.56 5.88 -9.29
CA VAL A 15 8.79 5.00 -8.39
C VAL A 15 9.71 4.52 -7.29
N THR A 16 9.52 4.98 -6.06
CA THR A 16 10.30 4.47 -4.93
C THR A 16 9.72 3.16 -4.43
N GLY A 17 10.57 2.25 -3.95
CA GLY A 17 10.11 0.94 -3.52
C GLY A 17 9.59 0.05 -4.65
N ILE A 18 10.15 0.21 -5.86
CA ILE A 18 9.71 -0.48 -7.08
C ILE A 18 9.74 -2.01 -6.97
N GLY A 19 10.62 -2.58 -6.18
CA GLY A 19 10.67 -4.03 -5.92
C GLY A 19 9.60 -4.52 -4.93
N GLY A 20 8.78 -3.62 -4.37
CA GLY A 20 7.66 -3.99 -3.48
C GLY A 20 6.38 -4.31 -4.26
N PHE A 21 5.40 -4.90 -3.56
CA PHE A 21 4.14 -5.33 -4.15
C PHE A 21 3.42 -4.22 -4.91
N LEU A 22 3.17 -3.08 -4.27
CA LEU A 22 2.49 -1.93 -4.89
C LEU A 22 3.39 -1.24 -5.93
N GLY A 23 4.66 -0.99 -5.59
CA GLY A 23 5.59 -0.29 -6.48
C GLY A 23 5.79 -1.00 -7.82
N GLY A 24 5.84 -2.33 -7.82
CA GLY A 24 5.92 -3.13 -9.04
C GLY A 24 4.68 -2.99 -9.93
N HIS A 25 3.48 -3.00 -9.34
CA HIS A 25 2.23 -2.79 -10.10
C HIS A 25 2.10 -1.38 -10.67
N ILE A 26 2.53 -0.36 -9.92
CA ILE A 26 2.59 1.02 -10.41
C ILE A 26 3.53 1.11 -11.61
N ALA A 27 4.75 0.58 -11.49
CA ALA A 27 5.74 0.59 -12.56
C ALA A 27 5.22 -0.12 -13.82
N ARG A 28 4.62 -1.32 -13.66
CA ARG A 28 4.00 -2.05 -14.78
C ARG A 28 2.93 -1.24 -15.49
N GLN A 29 2.03 -0.57 -14.75
CA GLN A 29 0.97 0.24 -15.35
C GLN A 29 1.49 1.52 -16.00
N LEU A 30 2.52 2.16 -15.43
CA LEU A 30 3.16 3.31 -16.04
C LEU A 30 3.82 2.96 -17.39
N LEU A 31 4.59 1.84 -17.42
CA LEU A 31 5.21 1.33 -18.65
C LEU A 31 4.14 1.03 -19.72
N ALA A 32 3.06 0.35 -19.34
CA ALA A 32 1.94 0.06 -20.24
C ALA A 32 1.22 1.33 -20.78
N LYS A 33 1.34 2.45 -20.06
CA LYS A 33 0.84 3.77 -20.49
C LYS A 33 1.88 4.59 -21.25
N GLY A 34 3.07 4.03 -21.54
CA GLY A 34 4.14 4.67 -22.30
C GLY A 34 5.04 5.61 -21.51
N TYR A 35 4.96 5.65 -20.18
CA TYR A 35 5.89 6.44 -19.36
C TYR A 35 7.27 5.78 -19.26
N SER A 36 8.31 6.61 -19.17
CA SER A 36 9.62 6.15 -18.71
C SER A 36 9.61 6.03 -17.18
N VAL A 37 10.07 4.88 -16.65
CA VAL A 37 10.07 4.59 -15.23
C VAL A 37 11.49 4.49 -14.69
N ARG A 38 11.77 5.22 -13.63
CA ARG A 38 12.97 5.05 -12.82
C ARG A 38 12.58 4.45 -11.47
N GLY A 39 13.13 3.29 -11.14
CA GLY A 39 12.86 2.62 -9.87
C GLY A 39 13.96 2.84 -8.86
N SER A 40 13.65 3.32 -7.65
CA SER A 40 14.65 3.30 -6.58
C SER A 40 14.73 1.94 -5.91
N VAL A 41 15.95 1.47 -5.70
CA VAL A 41 16.28 0.21 -5.01
C VAL A 41 17.34 0.48 -3.94
N ARG A 42 17.36 -0.33 -2.87
CA ARG A 42 18.40 -0.22 -1.83
C ARG A 42 19.76 -0.77 -2.28
N ARG A 43 19.76 -1.66 -3.26
CA ARG A 43 20.96 -2.29 -3.86
C ARG A 43 20.65 -2.62 -5.31
N MET A 44 21.59 -2.39 -6.19
CA MET A 44 21.45 -2.73 -7.62
C MET A 44 21.39 -4.23 -7.88
N SER A 45 21.90 -5.05 -6.96
CA SER A 45 21.78 -6.51 -7.07
C SER A 45 20.30 -6.94 -7.05
N GLY A 46 19.86 -7.68 -8.05
CA GLY A 46 18.46 -8.14 -8.18
C GLY A 46 17.57 -7.28 -9.08
N CYS A 47 18.07 -6.17 -9.67
CA CYS A 47 17.30 -5.36 -10.62
C CYS A 47 16.79 -6.17 -11.82
N ASP A 48 17.58 -7.12 -12.35
CA ASP A 48 17.15 -8.00 -13.44
C ASP A 48 15.91 -8.83 -13.07
N ARG A 49 15.85 -9.32 -11.83
CA ARG A 49 14.69 -10.06 -11.34
C ARG A 49 13.47 -9.14 -11.24
N ILE A 50 13.66 -7.94 -10.69
CA ILE A 50 12.59 -6.94 -10.58
C ILE A 50 12.10 -6.55 -11.97
N ALA A 51 12.98 -6.28 -12.92
CA ALA A 51 12.62 -5.96 -14.29
C ALA A 51 11.79 -7.08 -14.95
N LYS A 52 12.22 -8.35 -14.82
CA LYS A 52 11.47 -9.51 -15.34
C LYS A 52 10.06 -9.64 -14.71
N GLN A 53 9.90 -9.25 -13.46
CA GLN A 53 8.59 -9.27 -12.79
C GLN A 53 7.68 -8.13 -13.25
N ILE A 54 8.24 -6.96 -13.57
CA ILE A 54 7.48 -5.76 -13.94
C ILE A 54 7.14 -5.73 -15.43
N CYS A 55 8.14 -5.97 -16.31
CA CYS A 55 7.96 -5.87 -17.74
C CYS A 55 7.04 -6.96 -18.26
N ALA A 56 5.93 -6.56 -18.88
CA ALA A 56 4.98 -7.45 -19.53
C ALA A 56 5.38 -7.72 -21.00
N ALA A 57 6.05 -6.76 -21.64
CA ALA A 57 6.57 -6.85 -23.00
C ALA A 57 8.10 -6.60 -23.03
N PRO A 58 8.82 -7.15 -24.01
CA PRO A 58 10.26 -6.89 -24.17
C PRO A 58 10.62 -5.40 -24.33
N THR A 59 9.74 -4.62 -24.96
CA THR A 59 9.90 -3.17 -25.16
C THR A 59 9.86 -2.38 -23.84
N ASP A 60 9.17 -2.88 -22.83
CA ASP A 60 9.06 -2.21 -21.52
C ASP A 60 10.44 -2.02 -20.87
N SER A 61 11.38 -2.93 -21.12
CA SER A 61 12.72 -2.86 -20.55
C SER A 61 13.53 -1.65 -20.99
N HIS A 62 13.24 -1.07 -22.16
CA HIS A 62 13.93 0.13 -22.67
C HIS A 62 13.48 1.40 -21.92
N SER A 63 12.30 1.41 -21.37
CA SER A 63 11.73 2.53 -20.60
C SER A 63 11.85 2.35 -19.07
N LEU A 64 12.54 1.27 -18.60
CA LEU A 64 12.75 0.99 -17.18
C LEU A 64 14.23 1.14 -16.82
N SER A 65 14.51 1.97 -15.84
CA SER A 65 15.84 2.15 -15.27
C SER A 65 15.81 2.02 -13.74
N PHE A 66 16.97 1.80 -13.13
CA PHE A 66 17.10 1.69 -11.68
C PHE A 66 18.14 2.65 -11.14
N VAL A 67 17.94 3.09 -9.90
CA VAL A 67 18.86 3.94 -9.15
C VAL A 67 18.96 3.46 -7.72
N GLU A 68 20.16 3.49 -7.15
CA GLU A 68 20.36 3.11 -5.75
C GLU A 68 20.06 4.31 -4.85
N ALA A 69 19.09 4.13 -3.93
CA ALA A 69 18.74 5.10 -2.89
C ALA A 69 18.06 4.37 -1.72
N ASP A 70 18.41 4.78 -0.49
CA ASP A 70 17.88 4.22 0.74
C ASP A 70 17.20 5.31 1.59
N LEU A 71 16.02 5.02 2.15
CA LEU A 71 15.29 5.96 3.01
C LEU A 71 16.04 6.31 4.31
N SER A 72 17.02 5.52 4.72
CA SER A 72 17.86 5.77 5.88
C SER A 72 19.07 6.67 5.61
N SER A 73 19.33 7.03 4.35
CA SER A 73 20.47 7.83 3.91
C SER A 73 20.02 8.97 2.99
N ASP A 74 20.71 10.09 3.04
CA ASP A 74 20.47 11.21 2.10
C ASP A 74 21.09 10.96 0.72
N MET A 75 22.02 9.99 0.64
CA MET A 75 22.72 9.66 -0.60
C MET A 75 21.79 9.02 -1.64
N GLY A 76 22.01 9.37 -2.90
CA GLY A 76 21.33 8.78 -4.07
C GLY A 76 20.01 9.47 -4.45
N TRP A 77 19.37 10.22 -3.56
CA TRP A 77 18.05 10.81 -3.85
C TRP A 77 18.11 11.92 -4.90
N ASP A 78 19.11 12.78 -4.89
CA ASP A 78 19.25 13.81 -5.93
C ASP A 78 19.44 13.18 -7.31
N ALA A 79 20.25 12.15 -7.43
CA ALA A 79 20.39 11.39 -8.68
C ALA A 79 19.08 10.66 -9.07
N ALA A 80 18.32 10.17 -8.07
CA ALA A 80 17.06 9.48 -8.30
C ALA A 80 16.01 10.40 -8.94
N VAL A 81 15.91 11.64 -8.47
CA VAL A 81 14.88 12.60 -8.93
C VAL A 81 15.29 13.43 -10.15
N THR A 82 16.60 13.52 -10.46
CA THR A 82 17.09 14.33 -11.59
C THR A 82 16.42 13.95 -12.90
N GLY A 83 15.79 14.91 -13.57
CA GLY A 83 15.09 14.72 -14.85
C GLY A 83 13.74 13.97 -14.72
N CYS A 84 13.25 13.71 -13.51
CA CYS A 84 11.92 13.15 -13.32
C CYS A 84 10.86 14.26 -13.29
N SER A 85 9.77 14.07 -14.04
CA SER A 85 8.61 14.97 -13.98
C SER A 85 7.75 14.72 -12.75
N TYR A 86 7.66 13.45 -12.33
CA TYR A 86 6.81 13.01 -11.21
C TYR A 86 7.55 12.03 -10.31
N VAL A 87 7.11 11.98 -9.05
CA VAL A 87 7.54 10.98 -8.09
C VAL A 87 6.32 10.27 -7.51
N ILE A 88 6.29 8.95 -7.58
CA ILE A 88 5.35 8.11 -6.83
C ILE A 88 6.12 7.45 -5.70
N HIS A 89 5.88 7.92 -4.48
CA HIS A 89 6.62 7.47 -3.30
C HIS A 89 5.85 6.38 -2.55
N THR A 90 6.19 5.11 -2.82
CA THR A 90 5.59 3.95 -2.15
C THR A 90 6.49 3.33 -1.09
N ALA A 91 7.79 3.61 -1.14
CA ALA A 91 8.74 3.07 -0.17
C ALA A 91 8.40 3.56 1.25
N SER A 92 8.31 2.65 2.18
CA SER A 92 8.17 2.95 3.60
C SER A 92 8.92 1.88 4.38
N PRO A 93 9.66 2.23 5.43
CA PRO A 93 10.20 1.24 6.34
C PRO A 93 9.06 0.43 6.94
N PHE A 94 9.11 -0.89 6.80
CA PHE A 94 8.16 -1.79 7.41
C PHE A 94 8.94 -2.76 8.29
N PRO A 95 8.77 -2.73 9.62
CA PRO A 95 9.54 -3.59 10.49
C PRO A 95 9.08 -5.04 10.36
N ALA A 96 10.02 -5.96 10.50
CA ALA A 96 9.74 -7.40 10.50
C ALA A 96 8.93 -7.87 11.73
N GLY A 97 8.69 -6.99 12.72
CA GLY A 97 7.95 -7.28 13.94
C GLY A 97 7.54 -6.01 14.70
N LEU A 98 6.94 -6.16 15.88
CA LEU A 98 6.65 -5.03 16.75
C LEU A 98 7.96 -4.42 17.26
N PRO A 99 8.17 -3.10 17.08
CA PRO A 99 9.35 -2.43 17.60
C PRO A 99 9.32 -2.44 19.14
N LYS A 100 10.50 -2.41 19.76
CA LYS A 100 10.62 -2.24 21.21
C LYS A 100 10.30 -0.81 21.64
N ASP A 101 10.72 0.15 20.83
CA ASP A 101 10.39 1.57 20.93
C ASP A 101 9.61 1.97 19.66
N GLU A 102 8.48 2.65 19.81
CA GLU A 102 7.68 3.13 18.68
C GLU A 102 8.46 4.08 17.75
N ASN A 103 9.47 4.78 18.27
CA ASN A 103 10.32 5.66 17.48
C ASN A 103 11.20 4.90 16.47
N GLU A 104 11.48 3.62 16.68
CA GLU A 104 12.16 2.76 15.68
C GLU A 104 11.35 2.65 14.37
N LEU A 105 10.06 2.92 14.42
CA LEU A 105 9.16 2.92 13.25
C LEU A 105 8.77 4.33 12.82
N ILE A 106 8.48 5.21 13.77
CA ILE A 106 7.97 6.57 13.51
C ILE A 106 9.04 7.42 12.83
N GLN A 107 10.24 7.48 13.38
CA GLN A 107 11.31 8.35 12.86
C GLN A 107 11.72 7.94 11.42
N PRO A 108 12.05 6.66 11.14
CA PRO A 108 12.44 6.27 9.78
C PRO A 108 11.32 6.48 8.76
N ALA A 109 10.03 6.32 9.14
CA ALA A 109 8.92 6.55 8.23
C ALA A 109 8.77 8.04 7.89
N ARG A 110 8.86 8.92 8.90
CA ARG A 110 8.79 10.37 8.73
C ARG A 110 9.99 10.91 7.96
N ASP A 111 11.18 10.61 8.42
CA ASP A 111 12.42 11.17 7.89
C ASP A 111 12.70 10.65 6.47
N GLY A 112 12.38 9.38 6.22
CA GLY A 112 12.46 8.79 4.87
C GLY A 112 11.53 9.46 3.87
N ALA A 113 10.28 9.75 4.28
CA ALA A 113 9.35 10.50 3.43
C ALA A 113 9.88 11.91 3.14
N LEU A 114 10.32 12.64 4.16
CA LEU A 114 10.85 14.00 4.01
C LEU A 114 12.10 14.06 3.13
N ARG A 115 12.98 13.05 3.16
CA ARG A 115 14.12 12.95 2.24
C ARG A 115 13.70 12.95 0.78
N VAL A 116 12.74 12.10 0.45
CA VAL A 116 12.23 11.99 -0.93
C VAL A 116 11.55 13.27 -1.36
N LEU A 117 10.69 13.86 -0.52
CA LEU A 117 9.99 15.11 -0.81
C LEU A 117 10.99 16.27 -0.99
N SER A 118 12.01 16.34 -0.13
CA SER A 118 13.05 17.38 -0.20
C SER A 118 13.86 17.27 -1.48
N ALA A 119 14.27 16.08 -1.88
CA ALA A 119 14.96 15.85 -3.14
C ALA A 119 14.05 16.21 -4.35
N ALA A 120 12.80 15.80 -4.34
CA ALA A 120 11.83 16.11 -5.39
C ALA A 120 11.60 17.64 -5.52
N HIS A 121 11.48 18.35 -4.39
CA HIS A 121 11.35 19.80 -4.37
C HIS A 121 12.58 20.49 -4.98
N ARG A 122 13.80 20.12 -4.57
CA ARG A 122 15.05 20.69 -5.12
C ARG A 122 15.19 20.45 -6.62
N ALA A 123 14.71 19.32 -7.12
CA ALA A 123 14.75 18.97 -8.53
C ALA A 123 13.64 19.61 -9.38
N GLY A 124 12.71 20.34 -8.78
CA GLY A 124 11.58 20.95 -9.49
C GLY A 124 10.58 19.93 -10.03
N VAL A 125 10.41 18.80 -9.36
CA VAL A 125 9.40 17.77 -9.73
C VAL A 125 8.01 18.40 -9.73
N THR A 126 7.23 18.14 -10.78
CA THR A 126 5.90 18.73 -10.98
C THR A 126 4.92 18.32 -9.86
N ARG A 127 4.92 17.04 -9.48
CA ARG A 127 4.07 16.53 -8.38
C ARG A 127 4.67 15.28 -7.75
N VAL A 128 4.50 15.17 -6.44
CA VAL A 128 4.74 13.92 -5.69
C VAL A 128 3.41 13.29 -5.31
N VAL A 129 3.26 11.98 -5.55
CA VAL A 129 2.15 11.18 -5.03
C VAL A 129 2.69 10.27 -3.93
N LEU A 130 2.28 10.52 -2.70
CA LEU A 130 2.73 9.78 -1.52
C LEU A 130 1.75 8.66 -1.17
N THR A 131 2.26 7.46 -0.97
CA THR A 131 1.49 6.35 -0.39
C THR A 131 1.50 6.44 1.13
N SER A 132 0.37 6.80 1.71
CA SER A 132 0.10 6.72 3.15
C SER A 132 -0.68 5.42 3.48
N SER A 133 -1.72 5.49 4.28
CA SER A 133 -2.60 4.38 4.65
C SER A 133 -3.91 4.90 5.26
N ILE A 134 -4.99 4.13 5.19
CA ILE A 134 -6.19 4.38 6.02
C ILE A 134 -5.86 4.37 7.52
N ALA A 135 -4.75 3.76 7.91
CA ALA A 135 -4.22 3.84 9.28
C ALA A 135 -4.00 5.29 9.77
N ALA A 136 -3.82 6.24 8.84
CA ALA A 136 -3.74 7.66 9.18
C ALA A 136 -5.12 8.35 9.28
N THR A 137 -6.22 7.62 9.05
CA THR A 137 -7.58 8.20 9.03
C THR A 137 -8.52 7.62 10.08
N ASN A 138 -8.50 6.32 10.34
CA ASN A 138 -9.62 5.60 10.95
C ASN A 138 -9.47 5.23 12.44
N HIS A 139 -8.53 5.86 13.16
CA HIS A 139 -8.31 5.64 14.59
C HIS A 139 -8.37 6.96 15.41
N GLY A 140 -9.22 7.89 14.97
CA GLY A 140 -9.49 9.16 15.65
C GLY A 140 -10.88 9.21 16.31
N ASN A 141 -11.37 10.42 16.53
CA ASN A 141 -12.67 10.68 17.17
C ASN A 141 -13.87 10.58 16.21
N GLY A 142 -13.67 10.16 14.96
CA GLY A 142 -14.73 9.96 13.98
C GLY A 142 -15.55 8.70 14.22
N LYS A 143 -16.58 8.53 13.38
CA LYS A 143 -17.37 7.30 13.26
C LYS A 143 -17.26 6.75 11.86
N ALA A 144 -17.30 5.44 11.73
CA ALA A 144 -17.33 4.78 10.43
C ALA A 144 -18.65 5.13 9.66
N PRO A 145 -18.60 5.25 8.32
CA PRO A 145 -17.38 5.16 7.51
C PRO A 145 -16.52 6.42 7.62
N TYR A 146 -15.21 6.26 7.87
CA TYR A 146 -14.27 7.36 7.93
C TYR A 146 -13.99 7.93 6.52
N THR A 147 -13.68 9.22 6.46
CA THR A 147 -13.39 9.97 5.23
C THR A 147 -12.00 10.59 5.28
N GLU A 148 -11.61 11.28 4.21
CA GLU A 148 -10.34 12.00 4.12
C GLU A 148 -10.25 13.18 5.13
N GLU A 149 -11.35 13.63 5.69
CA GLU A 149 -11.39 14.68 6.73
C GLU A 149 -10.94 14.15 8.09
N ASN A 150 -11.05 12.83 8.29
CA ASN A 150 -10.68 12.20 9.54
C ASN A 150 -9.18 11.97 9.63
N TRP A 151 -8.67 12.10 10.84
CA TRP A 151 -7.27 11.80 11.17
C TRP A 151 -7.21 10.86 12.37
N THR A 152 -6.31 9.90 12.28
CA THR A 152 -5.93 9.11 13.45
C THR A 152 -5.30 10.01 14.51
N ASP A 153 -5.73 9.85 15.76
CA ASP A 153 -5.11 10.51 16.91
C ASP A 153 -3.88 9.70 17.37
N PRO A 154 -2.65 10.21 17.14
CA PRO A 154 -1.44 9.49 17.53
C PRO A 154 -1.24 9.38 19.04
N THR A 155 -1.99 10.15 19.85
CA THR A 155 -1.96 10.09 21.33
C THR A 155 -2.91 9.04 21.89
N SER A 156 -3.82 8.53 21.07
CA SER A 156 -4.78 7.51 21.47
C SER A 156 -4.07 6.21 21.87
N LYS A 157 -4.51 5.61 22.98
CA LYS A 157 -4.05 4.28 23.41
C LYS A 157 -4.42 3.15 22.42
N ARG A 158 -5.34 3.42 21.48
CA ARG A 158 -5.72 2.50 20.40
C ARG A 158 -4.79 2.60 19.20
N ALA A 159 -4.06 3.70 19.03
CA ALA A 159 -3.13 3.88 17.94
C ALA A 159 -1.87 3.03 18.18
N THR A 160 -1.73 1.96 17.40
CA THR A 160 -0.51 1.13 17.41
C THR A 160 0.68 1.95 16.88
N PRO A 161 1.93 1.53 17.13
CA PRO A 161 3.11 2.20 16.54
C PRO A 161 3.02 2.38 15.02
N TYR A 162 2.40 1.44 14.31
CA TYR A 162 2.17 1.54 12.87
C TYR A 162 1.21 2.69 12.51
N TYR A 163 0.07 2.81 13.19
CA TYR A 163 -0.88 3.90 12.95
C TYR A 163 -0.28 5.27 13.26
N LYS A 164 0.47 5.36 14.36
CA LYS A 164 1.23 6.57 14.70
C LYS A 164 2.24 6.93 13.62
N SER A 165 3.03 5.96 13.14
CA SER A 165 4.06 6.20 12.14
C SER A 165 3.47 6.70 10.82
N LYS A 166 2.38 6.10 10.34
CA LYS A 166 1.70 6.55 9.11
C LYS A 166 1.08 7.93 9.27
N THR A 167 0.43 8.20 10.38
CA THR A 167 -0.18 9.50 10.67
C THR A 167 0.86 10.61 10.74
N LEU A 168 1.95 10.39 11.48
CA LEU A 168 2.98 11.41 11.69
C LEU A 168 3.81 11.65 10.42
N ALA A 169 4.10 10.59 9.65
CA ALA A 169 4.78 10.75 8.36
C ALA A 169 3.92 11.52 7.36
N GLU A 170 2.62 11.22 7.26
CA GLU A 170 1.71 11.94 6.37
C GLU A 170 1.56 13.41 6.79
N ARG A 171 1.36 13.70 8.08
CA ARG A 171 1.28 15.08 8.58
C ARG A 171 2.55 15.87 8.30
N ALA A 172 3.73 15.27 8.55
CA ALA A 172 5.01 15.92 8.25
C ALA A 172 5.17 16.21 6.77
N SER A 173 4.70 15.31 5.89
CA SER A 173 4.72 15.52 4.44
C SER A 173 3.83 16.69 4.03
N TRP A 174 2.65 16.84 4.61
CA TRP A 174 1.76 17.99 4.37
C TRP A 174 2.36 19.30 4.87
N THR A 175 2.99 19.31 6.05
CA THR A 175 3.69 20.49 6.57
C THR A 175 4.80 20.92 5.62
N PHE A 176 5.64 19.97 5.17
CA PHE A 176 6.69 20.23 4.21
C PHE A 176 6.16 20.79 2.89
N ALA A 177 5.10 20.20 2.36
CA ALA A 177 4.49 20.67 1.11
C ALA A 177 3.94 22.11 1.23
N ALA A 178 3.31 22.44 2.36
CA ALA A 178 2.80 23.78 2.64
C ALA A 178 3.92 24.83 2.78
N GLU A 179 5.04 24.47 3.41
CA GLU A 179 6.18 25.36 3.62
C GLU A 179 6.99 25.61 2.34
N THR A 180 7.06 24.63 1.44
CA THR A 180 7.90 24.66 0.24
C THR A 180 7.16 24.96 -1.04
N GLY A 181 5.83 24.83 -1.05
CA GLY A 181 5.01 24.90 -2.26
C GLY A 181 5.08 23.65 -3.14
N LEU A 182 5.63 22.53 -2.63
CA LEU A 182 5.66 21.27 -3.38
C LEU A 182 4.23 20.76 -3.65
N ASP A 183 3.91 20.49 -4.92
CA ASP A 183 2.64 19.85 -5.27
C ASP A 183 2.63 18.42 -4.76
N LEU A 184 1.76 18.14 -3.79
CA LEU A 184 1.62 16.86 -3.11
C LEU A 184 0.18 16.34 -3.24
N ALA A 185 0.04 15.07 -3.65
CA ALA A 185 -1.17 14.29 -3.49
C ALA A 185 -0.88 13.07 -2.61
N VAL A 186 -1.85 12.62 -1.83
CA VAL A 186 -1.68 11.47 -0.93
C VAL A 186 -2.74 10.43 -1.21
N ILE A 187 -2.31 9.18 -1.36
CA ILE A 187 -3.21 8.01 -1.41
C ILE A 187 -3.15 7.28 -0.07
N ASN A 188 -4.32 7.00 0.49
CA ASN A 188 -4.50 6.25 1.73
C ASN A 188 -5.14 4.87 1.41
N PRO A 189 -4.34 3.85 1.07
CA PRO A 189 -4.88 2.53 0.75
C PRO A 189 -5.45 1.83 1.98
N GLY A 190 -6.45 0.96 1.74
CA GLY A 190 -6.82 -0.12 2.64
C GLY A 190 -5.78 -1.24 2.68
N ILE A 191 -6.18 -2.41 3.15
CA ILE A 191 -5.35 -3.61 3.06
C ILE A 191 -5.30 -4.06 1.60
N ILE A 192 -4.08 -4.09 1.04
CA ILE A 192 -3.87 -4.34 -0.38
C ILE A 192 -3.75 -5.83 -0.63
N PHE A 193 -4.67 -6.36 -1.43
CA PHE A 193 -4.66 -7.71 -2.01
C PHE A 193 -4.49 -7.65 -3.53
N GLY A 194 -4.48 -8.79 -4.20
CA GLY A 194 -4.39 -8.86 -5.66
C GLY A 194 -3.28 -9.81 -6.13
N PRO A 195 -3.06 -9.91 -7.44
CA PRO A 195 -2.11 -10.87 -8.01
C PRO A 195 -0.67 -10.48 -7.68
N LEU A 196 0.16 -11.47 -7.40
CA LEU A 196 1.61 -11.32 -7.22
C LEU A 196 2.29 -11.13 -8.57
N LEU A 197 3.39 -10.39 -8.59
CA LEU A 197 4.29 -10.29 -9.74
C LEU A 197 5.47 -11.29 -9.65
N GLY A 198 5.56 -12.00 -8.54
CA GLY A 198 6.60 -12.97 -8.25
C GLY A 198 6.38 -13.60 -6.87
N PRO A 199 7.25 -14.52 -6.44
CA PRO A 199 7.04 -15.30 -5.23
C PRO A 199 7.23 -14.51 -3.93
N ASP A 200 7.79 -13.31 -3.99
CA ASP A 200 8.00 -12.46 -2.82
C ASP A 200 6.73 -11.68 -2.49
N TYR A 201 6.25 -11.76 -1.25
CA TYR A 201 5.03 -11.10 -0.83
C TYR A 201 5.11 -10.50 0.58
N GLY A 202 4.26 -9.51 0.84
CA GLY A 202 4.16 -8.81 2.11
C GLY A 202 3.14 -9.42 3.09
N THR A 203 2.95 -8.75 4.22
CA THR A 203 2.11 -9.21 5.33
C THR A 203 0.63 -9.34 4.99
N SER A 204 0.09 -8.52 4.09
CA SER A 204 -1.31 -8.63 3.66
C SER A 204 -1.57 -9.94 2.92
N ILE A 205 -0.71 -10.29 1.98
CA ILE A 205 -0.78 -11.55 1.24
C ILE A 205 -0.56 -12.75 2.16
N ALA A 206 0.37 -12.63 3.14
CA ALA A 206 0.62 -13.67 4.14
C ALA A 206 -0.64 -14.04 4.95
N LEU A 207 -1.61 -13.13 5.12
CA LEU A 207 -2.87 -13.42 5.77
C LEU A 207 -3.67 -14.47 4.96
N VAL A 208 -3.83 -14.28 3.66
CA VAL A 208 -4.52 -15.22 2.77
C VAL A 208 -3.76 -16.56 2.73
N GLN A 209 -2.44 -16.50 2.61
CA GLN A 209 -1.58 -17.68 2.62
C GLN A 209 -1.75 -18.52 3.91
N GLN A 210 -1.79 -17.86 5.08
CA GLN A 210 -2.01 -18.54 6.37
C GLN A 210 -3.41 -19.16 6.49
N MET A 211 -4.45 -18.52 5.92
CA MET A 211 -5.79 -19.11 5.86
C MET A 211 -5.78 -20.38 5.00
N MET A 212 -5.26 -20.30 3.77
CA MET A 212 -5.27 -21.40 2.82
C MET A 212 -4.36 -22.58 3.21
N SER A 213 -3.25 -22.31 3.92
CA SER A 213 -2.33 -23.36 4.40
C SER A 213 -2.77 -24.04 5.71
N GLY A 214 -3.94 -23.71 6.25
CA GLY A 214 -4.45 -24.28 7.49
C GLY A 214 -3.72 -23.85 8.76
N LYS A 215 -2.83 -22.84 8.69
CA LYS A 215 -2.13 -22.29 9.86
C LYS A 215 -3.05 -21.49 10.78
N LEU A 216 -4.18 -21.02 10.25
CA LEU A 216 -5.23 -20.31 11.00
C LEU A 216 -6.46 -21.20 11.13
N LYS A 217 -6.54 -21.98 12.20
CA LYS A 217 -7.73 -22.84 12.48
C LYS A 217 -8.95 -22.03 12.91
N ARG A 218 -8.72 -20.92 13.58
CA ARG A 218 -9.74 -19.98 14.07
C ARG A 218 -9.27 -18.56 13.87
N ILE A 219 -10.20 -17.64 13.66
CA ILE A 219 -9.95 -16.24 13.35
C ILE A 219 -10.60 -15.33 14.39
N PRO A 220 -10.03 -14.14 14.64
CA PRO A 220 -10.67 -13.13 15.47
C PRO A 220 -11.87 -12.50 14.73
N ARG A 221 -12.80 -11.94 15.49
CA ARG A 221 -13.81 -11.01 14.94
C ARG A 221 -13.15 -9.65 14.68
N PHE A 222 -12.43 -9.60 13.60
CA PHE A 222 -11.62 -8.48 13.13
C PHE A 222 -11.96 -8.22 11.66
N GLY A 223 -12.09 -6.95 11.29
CA GLY A 223 -12.46 -6.55 9.95
C GLY A 223 -11.42 -5.64 9.32
N ILE A 224 -11.35 -5.64 8.00
CA ILE A 224 -10.41 -4.86 7.19
C ILE A 224 -11.09 -4.28 5.96
N ALA A 225 -10.71 -3.08 5.57
CA ALA A 225 -11.09 -2.50 4.28
C ALA A 225 -10.12 -3.00 3.20
N VAL A 226 -10.64 -3.78 2.25
CA VAL A 226 -9.86 -4.47 1.21
C VAL A 226 -9.80 -3.63 -0.05
N VAL A 227 -8.66 -3.66 -0.74
CA VAL A 227 -8.51 -3.05 -2.07
C VAL A 227 -7.56 -3.88 -2.94
N ASP A 228 -7.81 -3.89 -4.25
CA ASP A 228 -6.93 -4.55 -5.21
C ASP A 228 -5.70 -3.68 -5.51
N VAL A 229 -4.53 -4.29 -5.56
CA VAL A 229 -3.25 -3.62 -5.85
C VAL A 229 -3.25 -2.91 -7.19
N ARG A 230 -3.95 -3.48 -8.19
CA ARG A 230 -4.08 -2.89 -9.53
C ARG A 230 -4.86 -1.58 -9.48
N ASP A 231 -5.84 -1.48 -8.60
CA ASP A 231 -6.67 -0.29 -8.44
C ASP A 231 -5.98 0.76 -7.57
N VAL A 232 -5.20 0.33 -6.58
CA VAL A 232 -4.33 1.26 -5.83
C VAL A 232 -3.29 1.87 -6.77
N ALA A 233 -2.67 1.06 -7.64
CA ALA A 233 -1.74 1.56 -8.65
C ALA A 233 -2.41 2.57 -9.60
N ASP A 234 -3.61 2.27 -10.10
CA ASP A 234 -4.38 3.20 -10.94
C ASP A 234 -4.72 4.51 -10.20
N ALA A 235 -5.10 4.44 -8.92
CA ALA A 235 -5.35 5.64 -8.11
C ALA A 235 -4.12 6.56 -8.01
N HIS A 236 -2.92 5.98 -7.84
CA HIS A 236 -1.67 6.77 -7.83
C HIS A 236 -1.40 7.45 -9.17
N ILE A 237 -1.58 6.72 -10.27
CA ILE A 237 -1.35 7.26 -11.63
C ILE A 237 -2.37 8.35 -11.98
N ARG A 238 -3.64 8.16 -11.60
CA ARG A 238 -4.66 9.19 -11.76
C ARG A 238 -4.35 10.44 -10.93
N ALA A 239 -4.00 10.27 -9.65
CA ALA A 239 -3.62 11.40 -8.80
C ALA A 239 -2.35 12.11 -9.28
N MET A 240 -1.44 11.42 -9.95
CA MET A 240 -0.23 12.01 -10.53
C MET A 240 -0.56 13.07 -11.59
N THR A 241 -1.55 12.81 -12.45
CA THR A 241 -1.84 13.64 -13.62
C THR A 241 -3.11 14.48 -13.49
N HIS A 242 -4.05 14.14 -12.59
CA HIS A 242 -5.30 14.88 -12.45
C HIS A 242 -5.06 16.28 -11.88
N PRO A 243 -5.55 17.36 -12.52
CA PRO A 243 -5.28 18.73 -12.08
C PRO A 243 -5.77 18.99 -10.66
N ASP A 244 -6.97 18.51 -10.30
CA ASP A 244 -7.57 18.75 -9.00
C ASP A 244 -7.03 17.84 -7.88
N ALA A 245 -6.03 17.00 -8.16
CA ALA A 245 -5.41 16.15 -7.15
C ALA A 245 -4.38 16.89 -6.29
N SER A 246 -3.94 18.07 -6.72
CA SER A 246 -3.03 18.94 -5.96
C SER A 246 -3.60 19.26 -4.58
N GLY A 247 -2.79 19.08 -3.53
CA GLY A 247 -3.19 19.35 -2.14
C GLY A 247 -4.27 18.40 -1.60
N GLN A 248 -4.54 17.28 -2.26
CA GLN A 248 -5.60 16.37 -1.88
C GLN A 248 -5.07 15.04 -1.34
N ARG A 249 -5.81 14.49 -0.36
CA ARG A 249 -5.66 13.10 0.06
C ARG A 249 -6.87 12.30 -0.42
N PHE A 250 -6.64 11.02 -0.78
CA PHE A 250 -7.66 10.13 -1.33
C PHE A 250 -7.61 8.78 -0.62
N ILE A 251 -8.71 8.36 -0.06
CA ILE A 251 -8.86 6.99 0.42
C ILE A 251 -9.04 6.06 -0.79
N ALA A 252 -8.09 5.15 -0.95
CA ALA A 252 -8.14 4.08 -1.95
C ALA A 252 -8.43 2.74 -1.24
N ALA A 253 -9.70 2.54 -0.88
CA ALA A 253 -10.16 1.34 -0.22
C ALA A 253 -11.50 0.89 -0.81
N GLY A 254 -11.67 -0.42 -0.87
CA GLY A 254 -12.92 -1.04 -1.28
C GLY A 254 -13.82 -1.37 -0.08
N GLN A 255 -14.46 -2.54 -0.16
CA GLN A 255 -15.41 -2.99 0.86
C GLN A 255 -14.70 -3.39 2.15
N PHE A 256 -15.32 -3.06 3.29
CA PHE A 256 -14.95 -3.59 4.60
C PHE A 256 -15.49 -5.02 4.76
N LEU A 257 -14.61 -5.94 5.10
CA LEU A 257 -14.94 -7.35 5.30
C LEU A 257 -14.44 -7.84 6.65
N TRP A 258 -15.24 -8.64 7.34
CA TRP A 258 -14.76 -9.41 8.47
C TRP A 258 -13.90 -10.59 7.99
N MET A 259 -12.97 -11.06 8.81
CA MET A 259 -12.11 -12.20 8.44
C MET A 259 -12.91 -13.47 8.07
N ARG A 260 -14.08 -13.68 8.69
CA ARG A 260 -14.99 -14.78 8.35
C ARG A 260 -15.54 -14.67 6.92
N ASP A 261 -15.81 -13.44 6.47
CA ASP A 261 -16.36 -13.21 5.14
C ASP A 261 -15.27 -13.49 4.08
N MET A 262 -14.01 -13.12 4.39
CA MET A 262 -12.86 -13.51 3.57
C MET A 262 -12.68 -15.03 3.47
N ALA A 263 -12.80 -15.73 4.60
CA ALA A 263 -12.74 -17.21 4.61
C ALA A 263 -13.87 -17.83 3.77
N ALA A 264 -15.07 -17.23 3.81
CA ALA A 264 -16.21 -17.68 3.00
C ALA A 264 -15.96 -17.47 1.50
N VAL A 265 -15.39 -16.32 1.09
CA VAL A 265 -14.98 -16.05 -0.30
C VAL A 265 -13.97 -17.09 -0.78
N LEU A 266 -12.96 -17.41 0.05
CA LEU A 266 -11.95 -18.43 -0.28
C LEU A 266 -12.57 -19.82 -0.41
N ALA A 267 -13.45 -20.22 0.52
CA ALA A 267 -14.11 -21.53 0.49
C ALA A 267 -14.98 -21.70 -0.76
N GLN A 268 -15.71 -20.66 -1.15
CA GLN A 268 -16.56 -20.69 -2.34
C GLN A 268 -15.74 -20.72 -3.64
N SER A 269 -14.63 -19.97 -3.68
CA SER A 269 -13.83 -19.83 -4.90
C SER A 269 -12.83 -20.99 -5.08
N PHE A 270 -12.38 -21.61 -3.99
CA PHE A 270 -11.37 -22.66 -3.99
C PHE A 270 -11.81 -23.83 -3.08
N PRO A 271 -12.81 -24.65 -3.51
CA PRO A 271 -13.39 -25.72 -2.68
C PRO A 271 -12.36 -26.76 -2.20
N SER A 272 -11.30 -27.02 -2.96
CA SER A 272 -10.22 -27.93 -2.57
C SER A 272 -9.43 -27.46 -1.33
N PHE A 273 -9.45 -26.18 -1.02
CA PHE A 273 -8.82 -25.60 0.16
C PHE A 273 -9.79 -25.45 1.36
N ALA A 274 -11.10 -25.69 1.18
CA ALA A 274 -12.10 -25.49 2.22
C ALA A 274 -11.78 -26.22 3.55
N PRO A 275 -11.24 -27.46 3.56
CA PRO A 275 -10.87 -28.13 4.80
C PRO A 275 -9.73 -27.46 5.59
N ALA A 276 -8.86 -26.72 4.91
CA ALA A 276 -7.75 -26.00 5.51
C ALA A 276 -8.16 -24.63 6.09
N LEU A 277 -9.24 -24.04 5.56
CA LEU A 277 -9.69 -22.71 5.95
C LEU A 277 -10.18 -22.63 7.40
N PRO A 278 -10.14 -21.43 8.03
CA PRO A 278 -10.66 -21.24 9.38
C PRO A 278 -12.15 -21.62 9.48
N SER A 279 -12.49 -22.49 10.45
CA SER A 279 -13.85 -23.02 10.64
C SER A 279 -14.65 -22.31 11.76
N GLY A 280 -14.05 -21.34 12.47
CA GLY A 280 -14.74 -20.62 13.55
C GLY A 280 -13.99 -19.41 14.06
N GLU A 281 -14.66 -18.64 14.91
CA GLU A 281 -14.09 -17.46 15.55
C GLU A 281 -13.49 -17.75 16.92
N VAL A 282 -12.42 -17.03 17.29
CA VAL A 282 -11.88 -17.00 18.65
C VAL A 282 -12.70 -15.98 19.44
N PRO A 283 -13.26 -16.33 20.60
CA PRO A 283 -13.96 -15.38 21.45
C PRO A 283 -13.06 -14.18 21.81
N ASN A 284 -13.59 -12.97 21.75
CA ASN A 284 -12.83 -11.73 22.02
C ASN A 284 -12.16 -11.71 23.39
N TRP A 285 -12.82 -12.31 24.41
CA TRP A 285 -12.25 -12.36 25.76
C TRP A 285 -10.95 -13.18 25.81
N MET A 286 -10.84 -14.27 25.03
CA MET A 286 -9.60 -15.05 24.94
C MET A 286 -8.47 -14.23 24.35
N ILE A 287 -8.74 -13.47 23.27
CA ILE A 287 -7.72 -12.61 22.64
C ILE A 287 -7.28 -11.52 23.63
N LYS A 288 -8.23 -10.93 24.37
CA LYS A 288 -7.94 -9.95 25.42
C LYS A 288 -7.06 -10.52 26.53
N ALA A 289 -7.35 -11.75 26.97
CA ALA A 289 -6.56 -12.45 27.99
C ALA A 289 -5.15 -12.80 27.49
N MET A 290 -5.00 -13.09 26.21
CA MET A 290 -3.70 -13.42 25.60
C MET A 290 -2.87 -12.18 25.25
N ALA A 291 -3.44 -10.99 25.17
CA ALA A 291 -2.76 -9.77 24.71
C ALA A 291 -1.49 -9.42 25.52
N PRO A 292 -1.40 -9.60 26.85
CA PRO A 292 -0.17 -9.37 27.60
C PRO A 292 1.00 -10.27 27.16
N PHE A 293 0.70 -11.48 26.69
CA PHE A 293 1.67 -12.54 26.39
C PHE A 293 1.94 -12.75 24.91
N SER A 294 1.10 -12.19 24.01
CA SER A 294 1.14 -12.40 22.57
C SER A 294 1.23 -11.07 21.82
N ALA A 295 2.32 -10.84 21.09
CA ALA A 295 2.50 -9.69 20.22
C ALA A 295 1.36 -9.58 19.19
N ARG A 296 0.95 -10.72 18.62
CA ARG A 296 -0.16 -10.78 17.64
C ARG A 296 -1.48 -10.34 18.25
N SER A 297 -1.80 -10.79 19.48
CA SER A 297 -3.02 -10.40 20.17
C SER A 297 -3.00 -8.92 20.55
N ARG A 298 -1.84 -8.37 20.95
CA ARG A 298 -1.68 -6.93 21.21
C ARG A 298 -1.95 -6.05 20.00
N MET A 299 -1.62 -6.52 18.80
CA MET A 299 -1.83 -5.73 17.57
C MET A 299 -3.32 -5.53 17.26
N ILE A 300 -4.16 -6.51 17.56
CA ILE A 300 -5.56 -6.52 17.13
C ILE A 300 -6.57 -6.29 18.27
N VAL A 301 -6.13 -6.35 19.52
CA VAL A 301 -7.05 -6.32 20.69
C VAL A 301 -7.94 -5.08 20.75
N HIS A 302 -7.46 -3.95 20.22
CA HIS A 302 -8.18 -2.68 20.21
C HIS A 302 -9.10 -2.50 18.98
N GLU A 303 -9.08 -3.45 18.05
CA GLU A 303 -9.88 -3.42 16.81
C GLU A 303 -10.92 -4.56 16.76
N LEU A 304 -10.94 -5.40 17.79
CA LEU A 304 -11.89 -6.51 17.86
C LEU A 304 -13.33 -5.99 17.91
N ASP A 305 -14.16 -6.46 17.00
CA ASP A 305 -15.60 -6.14 16.92
C ASP A 305 -15.89 -4.66 16.64
N ILE A 306 -14.94 -3.96 16.01
CA ILE A 306 -15.08 -2.54 15.66
C ILE A 306 -15.19 -2.40 14.14
N ASP A 307 -16.19 -1.64 13.68
CA ASP A 307 -16.29 -1.20 12.29
C ASP A 307 -15.30 -0.05 12.05
N LEU A 308 -14.28 -0.32 11.26
CA LEU A 308 -13.26 0.63 10.82
C LEU A 308 -13.39 0.92 9.33
N SER A 309 -14.59 0.76 8.77
CA SER A 309 -14.86 1.05 7.37
C SER A 309 -14.53 2.50 7.00
N VAL A 310 -14.17 2.70 5.75
CA VAL A 310 -13.80 4.00 5.18
C VAL A 310 -14.57 4.26 3.90
N SER A 311 -14.69 5.51 3.50
CA SER A 311 -15.37 5.92 2.28
C SER A 311 -14.37 6.37 1.22
N ALA A 312 -14.36 5.71 0.06
CA ALA A 312 -13.60 6.14 -1.11
C ALA A 312 -14.42 7.03 -2.06
N ALA A 313 -15.50 7.65 -1.59
CA ALA A 313 -16.39 8.46 -2.42
C ALA A 313 -15.66 9.62 -3.10
N LYS A 314 -14.65 10.21 -2.44
CA LYS A 314 -13.84 11.30 -3.00
C LYS A 314 -12.98 10.81 -4.17
N ALA A 315 -12.26 9.70 -4.01
CA ALA A 315 -11.47 9.11 -5.08
C ALA A 315 -12.33 8.74 -6.29
N LYS A 316 -13.49 8.12 -6.06
CA LYS A 316 -14.45 7.78 -7.13
C LYS A 316 -14.92 9.01 -7.89
N ARG A 317 -15.28 10.08 -7.20
CA ARG A 317 -15.81 11.32 -7.81
C ARG A 317 -14.74 12.16 -8.50
N MET A 318 -13.59 12.37 -7.84
CA MET A 318 -12.58 13.30 -8.32
C MET A 318 -11.60 12.66 -9.30
N LEU A 319 -11.23 11.40 -9.09
CA LEU A 319 -10.26 10.69 -9.93
C LEU A 319 -10.95 9.76 -10.94
N ASP A 320 -12.27 9.71 -11.01
CA ASP A 320 -13.02 8.71 -11.79
C ASP A 320 -12.51 7.28 -11.50
N TRP A 321 -12.23 7.00 -10.23
CA TRP A 321 -11.64 5.76 -9.77
C TRP A 321 -12.70 4.69 -9.52
N GLN A 322 -12.59 3.55 -10.19
CA GLN A 322 -13.57 2.46 -10.14
C GLN A 322 -12.86 1.16 -9.73
N PRO A 323 -12.76 0.87 -8.40
CA PRO A 323 -12.07 -0.31 -7.94
C PRO A 323 -12.87 -1.59 -8.18
N ARG A 324 -12.13 -2.68 -8.31
CA ARG A 324 -12.65 -4.05 -8.28
C ARG A 324 -13.28 -4.36 -6.93
N SER A 325 -14.10 -5.41 -6.90
CA SER A 325 -14.67 -5.88 -5.64
C SER A 325 -13.61 -6.47 -4.71
N ALA A 326 -13.89 -6.49 -3.42
CA ALA A 326 -13.02 -7.12 -2.44
C ALA A 326 -12.87 -8.64 -2.68
N GLU A 327 -13.95 -9.29 -3.11
CA GLU A 327 -13.95 -10.71 -3.48
C GLU A 327 -13.00 -10.98 -4.65
N GLU A 328 -12.99 -10.11 -5.67
CA GLU A 328 -12.08 -10.24 -6.81
C GLU A 328 -10.62 -10.10 -6.37
N ALA A 329 -10.32 -9.14 -5.50
CA ALA A 329 -8.98 -8.94 -4.95
C ALA A 329 -8.51 -10.17 -4.15
N ILE A 330 -9.38 -10.73 -3.31
CA ILE A 330 -9.07 -11.94 -2.52
C ILE A 330 -8.84 -13.15 -3.43
N ARG A 331 -9.71 -13.34 -4.44
CA ARG A 331 -9.57 -14.44 -5.40
C ARG A 331 -8.29 -14.33 -6.21
N ALA A 332 -7.96 -13.12 -6.68
CA ALA A 332 -6.73 -12.88 -7.43
C ALA A 332 -5.47 -13.16 -6.58
N THR A 333 -5.52 -12.81 -5.29
CA THR A 333 -4.44 -13.17 -4.34
C THR A 333 -4.30 -14.67 -4.18
N ALA A 334 -5.42 -15.35 -3.91
CA ALA A 334 -5.43 -16.79 -3.69
C ALA A 334 -4.95 -17.56 -4.93
N GLN A 335 -5.45 -17.20 -6.11
CA GLN A 335 -5.01 -17.80 -7.37
C GLN A 335 -3.51 -17.61 -7.59
N SER A 336 -3.01 -16.41 -7.35
CA SER A 336 -1.60 -16.10 -7.52
C SER A 336 -0.69 -16.87 -6.54
N LEU A 337 -1.18 -17.12 -5.30
CA LEU A 337 -0.47 -17.98 -4.34
C LEU A 337 -0.39 -19.44 -4.84
N ILE A 338 -1.43 -19.92 -5.50
CA ILE A 338 -1.45 -21.26 -6.13
C ILE A 338 -0.49 -21.30 -7.32
N ASP A 339 -0.57 -20.32 -8.21
CA ASP A 339 0.24 -20.23 -9.43
C ASP A 339 1.75 -20.16 -9.14
N HIS A 340 2.13 -19.66 -7.97
CA HIS A 340 3.51 -19.57 -7.51
C HIS A 340 3.91 -20.70 -6.53
N ASP A 341 3.10 -21.76 -6.37
CA ASP A 341 3.35 -22.89 -5.47
C ASP A 341 3.57 -22.48 -3.99
N LEU A 342 2.94 -21.37 -3.55
CA LEU A 342 3.08 -20.83 -2.18
C LEU A 342 2.05 -21.40 -1.20
N VAL A 343 1.06 -22.11 -1.74
CA VAL A 343 0.07 -22.92 -1.00
C VAL A 343 -0.19 -24.22 -1.76
N ALA A 344 -0.32 -25.33 -1.04
CA ALA A 344 -0.69 -26.61 -1.61
C ALA A 344 -2.10 -27.00 -1.11
N SER A 345 -2.92 -27.58 -2.00
CA SER A 345 -4.15 -28.25 -1.59
C SER A 345 -3.79 -29.47 -0.75
N SER A 346 -4.40 -29.59 0.42
CA SER A 346 -4.24 -30.76 1.35
C SER A 346 -4.90 -32.00 0.79
#